data_88254ba9f5b8533c23a068c34439304a
#
_entry.id   88254ba9f5b8533c23a068c34439304a
#
_cell.length_a   1.000
_cell.length_b   1.000
_cell.length_c   1.000
_cell.angle_alpha   90.00
_cell.angle_beta   90.00
_cell.angle_gamma   90.00
#
_symmetry.space_group_name_H-M   'P 1'
#
loop_
_entity.id
_entity.type
_entity.pdbx_description
1 polymer ?
#
loop_
_entity_poly.entity_id
_entity_poly.type
_entity_poly.pdbx_seq_one_letter_code
_entity_poly.pdbx_strand_id
1 'polypeptide(L)'
;MDRVVFRGNGDRFGNYGPEINKALKECAGKSVLYIEKGVYPTGPIDIPSHTRLVLEEGAELSFIDDFSIYGPVETWWEGVPCWAMHPCFFISEVEDVVIEGSGILRGNGKKWWDYILNWKNTGRVAGPETKEELLFASLNKGYEDQPGGGGGRPKQFLRPPLLQINKSKDVVIRGITVTESPFWTIHPLLSDNLLIENVHVKNPYDSPNTDGIDIEMCQGVTVKGCTVDVGDDGIAVKSGSGALAREKGRVAKDILIEDCKVLSAHGGLVVGSETANGVDNITVKDCFFDGTDRGVRIKTRRGRGGKIRGINVSNITMDNVICPISINMYYRCGDPDPIAFSLESQPINDLTPEISDVSISGLKVTNARASASFIVGLPEAPIKNVKIEDCDIQLSDKVEEGLEIEMCRGIVMNDYRGIRVINSEVEVKNTRVNVEPPVSIE
;
A
#
# COMPACT_ATOMS: atom_id res chain seq x y z
N MET A 1 -17.21 2.46 30.33
CA MET A 1 -16.10 1.53 30.64
C MET A 1 -15.15 2.20 31.61
N ASP A 2 -14.62 1.45 32.56
CA ASP A 2 -13.63 1.95 33.51
C ASP A 2 -12.31 2.28 32.81
N ARG A 3 -11.55 3.22 33.39
CA ARG A 3 -10.23 3.61 32.90
C ARG A 3 -9.15 2.76 33.61
N VAL A 4 -8.33 2.07 32.83
CA VAL A 4 -7.13 1.36 33.31
C VAL A 4 -5.92 2.02 32.68
N VAL A 5 -4.89 2.32 33.47
CA VAL A 5 -3.69 3.03 32.99
C VAL A 5 -2.49 2.09 33.10
N PHE A 6 -1.85 1.86 31.94
CA PHE A 6 -0.56 1.18 31.86
C PHE A 6 0.57 2.20 32.02
N ARG A 7 1.46 1.90 32.95
CA ARG A 7 2.68 2.66 33.23
C ARG A 7 3.85 1.72 33.24
N GLY A 8 4.87 2.01 32.48
CA GLY A 8 6.12 1.29 32.55
C GLY A 8 6.88 1.61 33.84
N ASN A 9 7.82 0.75 34.17
CA ASN A 9 8.73 0.91 35.30
C ASN A 9 9.94 1.82 34.98
N GLY A 10 9.99 2.41 33.76
CA GLY A 10 11.10 3.25 33.30
C GLY A 10 12.27 2.47 32.67
N ASP A 11 12.15 1.16 32.53
CA ASP A 11 13.15 0.35 31.82
C ASP A 11 13.12 0.64 30.32
N ARG A 12 14.17 1.30 29.81
CA ARG A 12 14.32 1.64 28.40
C ARG A 12 14.97 0.53 27.57
N PHE A 13 15.39 -0.55 28.19
CA PHE A 13 16.07 -1.69 27.57
C PHE A 13 15.27 -2.99 27.71
N GLY A 14 14.14 -2.94 28.39
CA GLY A 14 13.26 -4.06 28.59
C GLY A 14 12.36 -4.35 27.36
N ASN A 15 11.45 -5.29 27.55
CA ASN A 15 10.39 -5.61 26.59
C ASN A 15 9.05 -5.57 27.32
N TYR A 16 8.28 -4.52 27.11
CA TYR A 16 6.95 -4.37 27.71
C TYR A 16 5.84 -5.15 26.96
N GLY A 17 6.15 -5.81 25.86
CA GLY A 17 5.16 -6.56 25.08
C GLY A 17 4.33 -7.55 25.91
N PRO A 18 4.94 -8.42 26.74
CA PRO A 18 4.18 -9.34 27.58
C PRO A 18 3.22 -8.66 28.55
N GLU A 19 3.63 -7.57 29.19
CA GLU A 19 2.80 -6.83 30.14
C GLU A 19 1.67 -6.08 29.44
N ILE A 20 1.95 -5.46 28.28
CA ILE A 20 0.93 -4.76 27.48
C ILE A 20 -0.08 -5.76 26.95
N ASN A 21 0.36 -6.90 26.41
CA ASN A 21 -0.53 -7.97 25.94
C ASN A 21 -1.42 -8.53 27.07
N LYS A 22 -0.87 -8.66 28.27
CA LYS A 22 -1.65 -9.06 29.45
C LYS A 22 -2.72 -8.02 29.78
N ALA A 23 -2.34 -6.73 29.86
CA ALA A 23 -3.26 -5.63 30.15
C ALA A 23 -4.39 -5.52 29.11
N LEU A 24 -4.08 -5.67 27.82
CA LEU A 24 -5.06 -5.70 26.74
C LEU A 24 -6.09 -6.82 26.93
N LYS A 25 -5.64 -8.04 27.24
CA LYS A 25 -6.54 -9.19 27.50
C LYS A 25 -7.42 -8.98 28.75
N GLU A 26 -6.90 -8.37 29.79
CA GLU A 26 -7.65 -8.09 31.02
C GLU A 26 -8.71 -6.99 30.83
N CYS A 27 -8.43 -5.98 29.98
CA CYS A 27 -9.31 -4.84 29.70
C CYS A 27 -10.38 -5.16 28.63
N ALA A 28 -10.14 -6.11 27.74
CA ALA A 28 -11.00 -6.41 26.60
C ALA A 28 -12.47 -6.60 27.01
N GLY A 29 -13.39 -5.84 26.39
CA GLY A 29 -14.83 -5.84 26.68
C GLY A 29 -15.23 -5.27 28.05
N LYS A 30 -14.30 -4.81 28.88
CA LYS A 30 -14.57 -4.36 30.25
C LYS A 30 -14.17 -2.91 30.49
N SER A 31 -12.98 -2.53 30.06
CA SER A 31 -12.34 -1.26 30.38
C SER A 31 -11.63 -0.67 29.17
N VAL A 32 -11.32 0.63 29.25
CA VAL A 32 -10.45 1.31 28.31
C VAL A 32 -9.03 1.28 28.86
N LEU A 33 -8.09 0.73 28.08
CA LEU A 33 -6.67 0.74 28.43
C LEU A 33 -6.02 2.03 27.91
N TYR A 34 -5.38 2.77 28.78
CA TYR A 34 -4.60 3.94 28.45
C TYR A 34 -3.11 3.63 28.60
N ILE A 35 -2.35 3.85 27.54
CA ILE A 35 -0.88 3.87 27.62
C ILE A 35 -0.48 5.31 27.91
N GLU A 36 0.04 5.55 29.12
CA GLU A 36 0.45 6.87 29.56
C GLU A 36 1.73 7.33 28.84
N LYS A 37 2.01 8.62 28.88
CA LYS A 37 3.24 9.21 28.35
C LYS A 37 4.49 8.44 28.77
N GLY A 38 5.30 8.04 27.82
CA GLY A 38 6.56 7.30 28.01
C GLY A 38 6.96 6.56 26.73
N VAL A 39 8.21 6.10 26.71
CA VAL A 39 8.72 5.23 25.63
C VAL A 39 8.76 3.79 26.14
N TYR A 40 8.08 2.90 25.45
CA TYR A 40 7.91 1.50 25.82
C TYR A 40 8.52 0.60 24.75
N PRO A 41 9.79 0.16 24.89
CA PRO A 41 10.34 -0.86 24.02
C PRO A 41 9.48 -2.13 24.11
N THR A 42 9.05 -2.63 22.97
CA THR A 42 8.09 -3.75 22.94
C THR A 42 8.36 -4.72 21.80
N GLY A 43 8.15 -5.99 22.04
CA GLY A 43 7.97 -6.99 21.00
C GLY A 43 6.56 -6.93 20.38
N PRO A 44 6.15 -7.96 19.66
CA PRO A 44 4.82 -8.01 19.04
C PRO A 44 3.67 -7.81 20.03
N ILE A 45 2.67 -7.02 19.62
CA ILE A 45 1.45 -6.76 20.38
C ILE A 45 0.26 -7.39 19.65
N ASP A 46 -0.50 -8.22 20.37
CA ASP A 46 -1.75 -8.84 19.92
C ASP A 46 -2.97 -8.11 20.49
N ILE A 47 -3.88 -7.72 19.62
CA ILE A 47 -5.09 -7.01 20.01
C ILE A 47 -6.28 -7.98 20.07
N PRO A 48 -6.90 -8.18 21.25
CA PRO A 48 -8.10 -9.01 21.37
C PRO A 48 -9.36 -8.28 20.89
N SER A 49 -10.44 -9.04 20.62
CA SER A 49 -11.77 -8.48 20.35
C SER A 49 -12.24 -7.57 21.49
N HIS A 50 -13.10 -6.61 21.15
CA HIS A 50 -13.69 -5.65 22.09
C HIS A 50 -12.66 -4.78 22.83
N THR A 51 -11.52 -4.51 22.18
CA THR A 51 -10.47 -3.63 22.73
C THR A 51 -10.83 -2.16 22.54
N ARG A 52 -10.58 -1.39 23.60
CA ARG A 52 -10.52 0.07 23.59
C ARG A 52 -9.16 0.47 24.13
N LEU A 53 -8.27 0.95 23.24
CA LEU A 53 -6.91 1.35 23.58
C LEU A 53 -6.71 2.82 23.24
N VAL A 54 -6.20 3.57 24.20
CA VAL A 54 -5.82 4.99 24.03
C VAL A 54 -4.32 5.12 24.22
N LEU A 55 -3.62 5.58 23.18
CA LEU A 55 -2.24 6.01 23.28
C LEU A 55 -2.23 7.51 23.61
N GLU A 56 -1.91 7.88 24.84
CA GLU A 56 -1.92 9.28 25.28
C GLU A 56 -0.82 10.08 24.55
N GLU A 57 -0.93 11.40 24.60
CA GLU A 57 0.09 12.30 24.07
C GLU A 57 1.46 12.02 24.70
N GLY A 58 2.47 11.75 23.86
CA GLY A 58 3.81 11.38 24.28
C GLY A 58 3.97 9.92 24.73
N ALA A 59 2.95 9.07 24.55
CA ALA A 59 3.12 7.63 24.64
C ALA A 59 3.73 7.09 23.32
N GLU A 60 4.74 6.26 23.42
CA GLU A 60 5.39 5.62 22.26
C GLU A 60 5.58 4.12 22.52
N LEU A 61 4.94 3.28 21.69
CA LEU A 61 5.29 1.88 21.58
C LEU A 61 6.42 1.75 20.56
N SER A 62 7.62 1.45 21.05
CA SER A 62 8.85 1.39 20.26
C SER A 62 9.23 -0.06 20.00
N PHE A 63 8.93 -0.58 18.80
CA PHE A 63 9.12 -1.99 18.48
C PHE A 63 10.60 -2.34 18.36
N ILE A 64 11.01 -3.39 19.07
CA ILE A 64 12.40 -3.85 19.14
C ILE A 64 12.81 -4.42 17.78
N ASP A 65 13.97 -4.05 17.27
CA ASP A 65 14.52 -4.44 15.96
C ASP A 65 15.30 -5.78 15.99
N ASP A 66 14.90 -6.70 16.86
CA ASP A 66 15.43 -8.05 16.92
C ASP A 66 14.53 -9.01 16.12
N PHE A 67 15.03 -9.51 14.99
CA PHE A 67 14.28 -10.38 14.08
C PHE A 67 13.78 -11.66 14.75
N SER A 68 14.50 -12.17 15.75
CA SER A 68 14.21 -13.43 16.40
C SER A 68 12.95 -13.44 17.26
N ILE A 69 12.46 -12.26 17.67
CA ILE A 69 11.25 -12.15 18.49
C ILE A 69 9.95 -12.09 17.67
N TYR A 70 10.05 -11.93 16.33
CA TYR A 70 8.92 -11.93 15.41
C TYR A 70 8.71 -13.32 14.83
N GLY A 71 8.19 -14.23 15.64
CA GLY A 71 7.94 -15.62 15.24
C GLY A 71 6.96 -15.74 14.06
N PRO A 72 6.84 -16.94 13.47
CA PRO A 72 5.98 -17.15 12.32
C PRO A 72 4.50 -17.09 12.68
N VAL A 73 3.72 -16.38 11.86
CA VAL A 73 2.25 -16.39 11.86
C VAL A 73 1.72 -16.66 10.45
N GLU A 74 0.55 -17.30 10.37
CA GLU A 74 -0.16 -17.40 9.08
C GLU A 74 -0.77 -16.05 8.71
N THR A 75 -0.34 -15.51 7.60
CA THR A 75 -0.83 -14.23 7.08
C THR A 75 -0.64 -14.17 5.56
N TRP A 76 -0.55 -12.98 5.00
CA TRP A 76 -0.23 -12.74 3.61
C TRP A 76 0.94 -11.76 3.52
N TRP A 77 1.75 -11.97 2.52
CA TRP A 77 2.90 -11.11 2.27
C TRP A 77 3.06 -10.83 0.76
N GLU A 78 3.04 -9.56 0.35
CA GLU A 78 2.96 -9.13 -1.05
C GLU A 78 1.91 -9.92 -1.86
N GLY A 79 0.69 -9.96 -1.35
CA GLY A 79 -0.43 -10.58 -2.04
C GLY A 79 -0.47 -12.11 -2.03
N VAL A 80 0.41 -12.80 -1.32
CA VAL A 80 0.49 -14.27 -1.30
C VAL A 80 0.28 -14.79 0.13
N PRO A 81 -0.66 -15.74 0.36
CA PRO A 81 -0.83 -16.35 1.67
C PRO A 81 0.41 -17.16 2.04
N CYS A 82 0.94 -16.95 3.22
CA CYS A 82 2.17 -17.59 3.69
C CYS A 82 2.35 -17.47 5.20
N TRP A 83 3.33 -18.19 5.73
CA TRP A 83 3.93 -17.91 7.02
C TRP A 83 4.90 -16.74 6.89
N ALA A 84 4.69 -15.68 7.66
CA ALA A 84 5.56 -14.52 7.67
C ALA A 84 5.89 -14.10 9.11
N MET A 85 6.81 -13.16 9.27
CA MET A 85 7.12 -12.59 10.58
C MET A 85 5.87 -11.96 11.20
N HIS A 86 5.68 -12.16 12.49
CA HIS A 86 4.59 -11.58 13.25
C HIS A 86 4.56 -10.07 13.09
N PRO A 87 3.45 -9.46 12.67
CA PRO A 87 3.32 -7.99 12.61
C PRO A 87 3.68 -7.35 13.95
N CYS A 88 4.23 -6.14 13.92
CA CYS A 88 4.58 -5.47 15.16
C CYS A 88 3.35 -5.21 16.04
N PHE A 89 2.26 -4.71 15.45
CA PHE A 89 0.97 -4.48 16.09
C PHE A 89 -0.09 -5.24 15.30
N PHE A 90 -0.62 -6.31 15.86
CA PHE A 90 -1.44 -7.30 15.16
C PHE A 90 -2.88 -7.34 15.67
N ILE A 91 -3.80 -7.04 14.77
CA ILE A 91 -5.25 -7.12 14.98
C ILE A 91 -5.75 -8.25 14.10
N SER A 92 -5.90 -9.46 14.62
CA SER A 92 -6.18 -10.64 13.78
C SER A 92 -7.33 -11.47 14.30
N GLU A 93 -8.29 -11.76 13.38
CA GLU A 93 -9.47 -12.58 13.64
C GLU A 93 -10.32 -12.07 14.81
N VAL A 94 -10.47 -10.74 14.90
CA VAL A 94 -11.18 -10.04 15.99
C VAL A 94 -12.25 -9.09 15.48
N GLU A 95 -13.09 -8.62 16.40
CA GLU A 95 -14.15 -7.66 16.12
C GLU A 95 -14.24 -6.58 17.20
N ASP A 96 -14.84 -5.45 16.82
CA ASP A 96 -15.16 -4.32 17.73
C ASP A 96 -13.92 -3.78 18.45
N VAL A 97 -12.95 -3.27 17.66
CA VAL A 97 -11.69 -2.73 18.17
C VAL A 97 -11.60 -1.23 17.89
N VAL A 98 -11.19 -0.45 18.89
CA VAL A 98 -10.87 0.97 18.73
C VAL A 98 -9.49 1.25 19.31
N ILE A 99 -8.61 1.75 18.47
CA ILE A 99 -7.26 2.24 18.82
C ILE A 99 -7.24 3.73 18.50
N GLU A 100 -7.04 4.57 19.53
CA GLU A 100 -7.10 6.00 19.33
C GLU A 100 -6.11 6.77 20.21
N GLY A 101 -6.06 8.08 20.04
CA GLY A 101 -5.20 8.98 20.80
C GLY A 101 -4.23 9.75 19.91
N SER A 102 -3.15 10.26 20.51
CA SER A 102 -2.10 11.01 19.81
C SER A 102 -0.69 10.45 20.05
N GLY A 103 -0.61 9.21 20.54
CA GLY A 103 0.65 8.50 20.74
C GLY A 103 1.22 7.91 19.44
N ILE A 104 2.33 7.22 19.57
CA ILE A 104 3.18 6.77 18.45
C ILE A 104 3.35 5.24 18.45
N LEU A 105 3.20 4.63 17.30
CA LEU A 105 3.72 3.30 16.99
C LEU A 105 4.99 3.48 16.15
N ARG A 106 6.16 3.11 16.69
CA ARG A 106 7.45 3.23 16.01
C ARG A 106 8.04 1.85 15.71
N GLY A 107 8.22 1.55 14.42
CA GLY A 107 8.70 0.24 13.96
C GLY A 107 10.21 0.06 14.02
N ASN A 108 11.00 1.13 14.21
CA ASN A 108 12.48 1.09 14.18
C ASN A 108 13.02 0.34 12.96
N GLY A 109 12.48 0.65 11.78
CA GLY A 109 12.67 -0.10 10.54
C GLY A 109 14.08 -0.14 9.97
N LYS A 110 14.99 0.72 10.43
CA LYS A 110 16.32 0.90 9.80
C LYS A 110 17.12 -0.40 9.62
N LYS A 111 17.18 -1.23 10.63
CA LYS A 111 17.90 -2.51 10.55
C LYS A 111 17.29 -3.48 9.53
N TRP A 112 15.95 -3.43 9.40
CA TRP A 112 15.19 -4.19 8.40
C TRP A 112 15.49 -3.70 6.98
N TRP A 113 15.53 -2.38 6.79
CA TRP A 113 15.83 -1.76 5.50
C TRP A 113 17.28 -2.03 5.07
N ASP A 114 18.23 -1.82 5.97
CA ASP A 114 19.66 -2.07 5.71
C ASP A 114 19.87 -3.53 5.26
N TYR A 115 19.20 -4.48 5.90
CA TYR A 115 19.30 -5.89 5.57
C TYR A 115 18.81 -6.18 4.15
N ILE A 116 17.62 -5.74 3.80
CA ILE A 116 17.04 -6.00 2.48
C ILE A 116 17.72 -5.21 1.36
N LEU A 117 18.19 -4.00 1.63
CA LEU A 117 18.93 -3.19 0.66
C LEU A 117 20.29 -3.82 0.37
N ASN A 118 20.99 -4.30 1.38
CA ASN A 118 22.25 -5.04 1.19
C ASN A 118 22.04 -6.25 0.29
N TRP A 119 21.01 -7.06 0.53
CA TRP A 119 20.67 -8.18 -0.35
C TRP A 119 20.35 -7.73 -1.79
N LYS A 120 19.55 -6.68 -1.96
CA LYS A 120 19.27 -6.12 -3.30
C LYS A 120 20.54 -5.70 -4.03
N ASN A 121 21.50 -5.11 -3.31
CA ASN A 121 22.79 -4.66 -3.87
C ASN A 121 23.73 -5.80 -4.27
N THR A 122 23.58 -7.01 -3.71
CA THR A 122 24.34 -8.21 -4.14
C THR A 122 23.78 -8.86 -5.43
N GLY A 123 22.81 -8.23 -6.08
CA GLY A 123 22.19 -8.77 -7.29
C GLY A 123 21.08 -9.81 -7.01
N ARG A 124 20.63 -9.95 -5.76
CA ARG A 124 19.57 -10.86 -5.33
C ARG A 124 19.86 -12.36 -5.57
N VAL A 125 21.12 -12.74 -5.56
CA VAL A 125 21.59 -14.07 -6.03
C VAL A 125 21.47 -15.16 -4.95
N ALA A 126 21.41 -14.80 -3.66
CA ALA A 126 21.38 -15.77 -2.57
C ALA A 126 19.95 -16.03 -2.07
N GLY A 127 19.60 -17.31 -1.90
CA GLY A 127 18.40 -17.74 -1.20
C GLY A 127 18.46 -17.53 0.32
N PRO A 128 17.61 -18.22 1.10
CA PRO A 128 17.61 -18.17 2.57
C PRO A 128 18.95 -18.62 3.17
N GLU A 129 19.48 -17.85 4.14
CA GLU A 129 20.79 -18.10 4.76
C GLU A 129 20.72 -18.01 6.30
N THR A 130 19.94 -17.05 6.84
CA THR A 130 19.82 -16.90 8.29
C THR A 130 18.91 -17.95 8.89
N LYS A 131 18.95 -18.12 10.21
CA LYS A 131 18.09 -19.05 10.94
C LYS A 131 16.60 -18.75 10.72
N GLU A 132 16.26 -17.47 10.73
CA GLU A 132 14.90 -16.98 10.51
C GLU A 132 14.43 -17.25 9.07
N GLU A 133 15.25 -16.95 8.09
CA GLU A 133 14.94 -17.19 6.67
C GLU A 133 14.77 -18.69 6.36
N LEU A 134 15.65 -19.53 6.89
CA LEU A 134 15.54 -20.99 6.75
C LEU A 134 14.29 -21.55 7.42
N LEU A 135 13.87 -20.98 8.56
CA LEU A 135 12.61 -21.32 9.20
C LEU A 135 11.44 -20.99 8.27
N PHE A 136 11.36 -19.77 7.74
CA PHE A 136 10.26 -19.38 6.84
C PHE A 136 10.29 -20.18 5.53
N ALA A 137 11.44 -20.46 4.96
CA ALA A 137 11.57 -21.35 3.79
C ALA A 137 11.02 -22.76 4.08
N SER A 138 11.26 -23.30 5.26
CA SER A 138 10.74 -24.61 5.65
C SER A 138 9.21 -24.65 5.82
N LEU A 139 8.60 -23.54 6.24
CA LEU A 139 7.16 -23.37 6.41
C LEU A 139 6.46 -23.05 5.09
N ASN A 140 7.11 -22.32 4.18
CA ASN A 140 6.57 -21.85 2.90
C ASN A 140 7.04 -22.74 1.74
N LYS A 141 6.79 -24.03 1.79
CA LYS A 141 7.22 -24.94 0.72
C LYS A 141 6.68 -24.50 -0.64
N GLY A 142 7.55 -24.48 -1.67
CA GLY A 142 7.20 -24.03 -3.01
C GLY A 142 7.14 -22.50 -3.16
N TYR A 143 7.76 -21.76 -2.24
CA TYR A 143 7.81 -20.29 -2.32
C TYR A 143 8.55 -19.80 -3.58
N GLU A 144 9.43 -20.60 -4.12
CA GLU A 144 10.19 -20.31 -5.34
C GLU A 144 9.29 -20.13 -6.56
N ASP A 145 8.16 -20.84 -6.57
CA ASP A 145 7.16 -20.81 -7.66
C ASP A 145 6.09 -19.74 -7.43
N GLN A 146 6.13 -19.02 -6.30
CA GLN A 146 5.15 -17.99 -6.00
C GLN A 146 5.50 -16.66 -6.72
N PRO A 147 4.49 -15.84 -7.05
CA PRO A 147 4.74 -14.54 -7.66
C PRO A 147 5.67 -13.70 -6.79
N GLY A 148 6.73 -13.19 -7.38
CA GLY A 148 7.66 -12.27 -6.73
C GLY A 148 7.07 -10.85 -6.68
N GLY A 149 7.44 -10.12 -5.64
CA GLY A 149 7.28 -8.67 -5.52
C GLY A 149 8.64 -7.99 -5.31
N GLY A 150 8.61 -6.73 -4.93
CA GLY A 150 9.84 -5.95 -4.67
C GLY A 150 10.52 -6.24 -3.34
N GLY A 151 9.82 -6.84 -2.39
CA GLY A 151 10.19 -6.90 -0.99
C GLY A 151 11.19 -7.97 -0.58
N GLY A 152 11.47 -9.00 -1.43
CA GLY A 152 12.49 -10.00 -1.14
C GLY A 152 12.00 -11.40 -0.81
N ARG A 153 10.88 -11.83 -1.38
CA ARG A 153 10.34 -13.20 -1.20
C ARG A 153 11.35 -14.33 -1.45
N PRO A 154 12.22 -14.30 -2.49
CA PRO A 154 13.21 -15.35 -2.69
C PRO A 154 14.18 -15.54 -1.52
N LYS A 155 14.43 -14.49 -0.76
CA LYS A 155 15.27 -14.52 0.45
C LYS A 155 14.52 -15.09 1.66
N GLN A 156 13.19 -15.14 1.62
CA GLN A 156 12.33 -15.49 2.76
C GLN A 156 12.57 -14.61 4.01
N PHE A 157 13.10 -13.42 3.80
CA PHE A 157 13.15 -12.37 4.80
C PHE A 157 11.85 -11.57 4.75
N LEU A 158 10.80 -12.17 5.30
CA LEU A 158 9.41 -11.70 5.20
C LEU A 158 9.11 -10.69 6.31
N ARG A 159 9.66 -9.48 6.15
CA ARG A 159 9.57 -8.36 7.11
C ARG A 159 8.14 -8.12 7.59
N PRO A 160 7.94 -7.83 8.89
CA PRO A 160 6.59 -7.60 9.42
C PRO A 160 6.04 -6.24 9.00
N PRO A 161 4.74 -6.13 8.67
CA PRO A 161 4.04 -4.85 8.69
C PRO A 161 4.08 -4.25 10.10
N LEU A 162 4.07 -2.91 10.20
CA LEU A 162 4.04 -2.28 11.52
C LEU A 162 2.67 -2.46 12.19
N LEU A 163 1.58 -2.20 11.47
CA LEU A 163 0.22 -2.44 11.93
C LEU A 163 -0.53 -3.28 10.89
N GLN A 164 -0.96 -4.49 11.24
CA GLN A 164 -1.78 -5.32 10.36
C GLN A 164 -3.15 -5.59 10.98
N ILE A 165 -4.20 -5.44 10.15
CA ILE A 165 -5.59 -5.77 10.51
C ILE A 165 -5.99 -6.95 9.62
N ASN A 166 -5.98 -8.17 10.16
CA ASN A 166 -6.16 -9.40 9.39
C ASN A 166 -7.47 -10.10 9.74
N LYS A 167 -8.32 -10.39 8.74
CA LYS A 167 -9.59 -11.14 8.90
C LYS A 167 -10.45 -10.62 10.08
N SER A 168 -10.51 -9.32 10.24
CA SER A 168 -11.17 -8.64 11.35
C SER A 168 -12.30 -7.76 10.85
N LYS A 169 -13.19 -7.33 11.73
CA LYS A 169 -14.30 -6.43 11.39
C LYS A 169 -14.55 -5.39 12.46
N ASP A 170 -15.19 -4.28 12.07
CA ASP A 170 -15.55 -3.19 12.96
C ASP A 170 -14.34 -2.65 13.73
N VAL A 171 -13.27 -2.27 12.97
CA VAL A 171 -12.02 -1.75 13.53
C VAL A 171 -11.86 -0.27 13.22
N VAL A 172 -11.56 0.51 14.25
CA VAL A 172 -11.29 1.95 14.16
C VAL A 172 -9.86 2.23 14.61
N ILE A 173 -9.08 2.90 13.75
CA ILE A 173 -7.76 3.45 14.07
C ILE A 173 -7.83 4.96 13.90
N ARG A 174 -7.56 5.73 14.96
CA ARG A 174 -7.78 7.18 14.91
C ARG A 174 -6.68 7.97 15.63
N GLY A 175 -6.20 9.02 14.97
CA GLY A 175 -5.41 10.10 15.57
C GLY A 175 -3.95 9.78 15.90
N ILE A 176 -3.54 8.54 15.86
CA ILE A 176 -2.18 8.10 16.19
C ILE A 176 -1.17 8.41 15.09
N THR A 177 0.10 8.39 15.46
CA THR A 177 1.23 8.43 14.52
C THR A 177 1.83 7.03 14.35
N VAL A 178 2.08 6.62 13.10
CA VAL A 178 2.69 5.32 12.75
C VAL A 178 3.94 5.60 11.92
N THR A 179 5.11 5.18 12.38
CA THR A 179 6.39 5.62 11.77
C THR A 179 7.47 4.55 11.79
N GLU A 180 8.42 4.69 10.86
CA GLU A 180 9.59 3.82 10.73
C GLU A 180 9.23 2.33 10.62
N SER A 181 8.26 2.02 9.77
CA SER A 181 7.81 0.64 9.54
C SER A 181 8.91 -0.25 8.99
N PRO A 182 9.05 -1.51 9.44
CA PRO A 182 9.94 -2.47 8.80
C PRO A 182 9.60 -2.80 7.34
N PHE A 183 8.31 -2.72 6.99
CA PHE A 183 7.71 -3.05 5.70
C PHE A 183 6.45 -2.18 5.48
N TRP A 184 5.38 -2.66 4.85
CA TRP A 184 4.10 -1.96 4.73
C TRP A 184 3.64 -1.41 6.09
N THR A 185 3.18 -0.17 6.12
CA THR A 185 2.98 0.50 7.41
C THR A 185 1.66 0.12 8.07
N ILE A 186 0.54 0.39 7.41
CA ILE A 186 -0.80 -0.03 7.86
C ILE A 186 -1.36 -0.97 6.79
N HIS A 187 -1.57 -2.24 7.15
CA HIS A 187 -1.99 -3.29 6.24
C HIS A 187 -3.33 -3.91 6.66
N PRO A 188 -4.47 -3.31 6.30
CA PRO A 188 -5.75 -3.99 6.34
C PRO A 188 -5.79 -5.13 5.34
N LEU A 189 -6.14 -6.34 5.79
CA LEU A 189 -6.11 -7.57 5.01
C LEU A 189 -7.36 -8.39 5.29
N LEU A 190 -8.12 -8.77 4.23
CA LEU A 190 -9.31 -9.64 4.34
C LEU A 190 -10.32 -9.19 5.42
N SER A 191 -10.42 -7.91 5.70
CA SER A 191 -11.18 -7.34 6.80
C SER A 191 -12.34 -6.49 6.31
N ASP A 192 -13.34 -6.25 7.18
CA ASP A 192 -14.59 -5.60 6.85
C ASP A 192 -14.91 -4.45 7.81
N ASN A 193 -15.56 -3.39 7.27
CA ASN A 193 -16.04 -2.25 8.04
C ASN A 193 -14.93 -1.59 8.88
N LEU A 194 -13.95 -0.99 8.19
CA LEU A 194 -12.79 -0.36 8.81
C LEU A 194 -12.85 1.16 8.68
N LEU A 195 -12.45 1.86 9.73
CA LEU A 195 -12.23 3.31 9.72
C LEU A 195 -10.80 3.62 10.12
N ILE A 196 -10.04 4.29 9.23
CA ILE A 196 -8.72 4.84 9.50
C ILE A 196 -8.83 6.35 9.36
N GLU A 197 -8.81 7.07 10.49
CA GLU A 197 -9.17 8.48 10.53
C GLU A 197 -8.10 9.33 11.23
N ASN A 198 -7.68 10.43 10.58
CA ASN A 198 -6.72 11.40 11.14
C ASN A 198 -5.41 10.75 11.61
N VAL A 199 -4.95 9.72 10.93
CA VAL A 199 -3.70 9.02 11.23
C VAL A 199 -2.55 9.68 10.49
N HIS A 200 -1.40 9.83 11.16
CA HIS A 200 -0.17 10.31 10.57
C HIS A 200 0.76 9.14 10.28
N VAL A 201 1.00 8.84 9.02
CA VAL A 201 1.94 7.80 8.56
C VAL A 201 3.20 8.48 8.03
N LYS A 202 4.36 8.15 8.61
CA LYS A 202 5.62 8.75 8.18
C LYS A 202 6.76 7.75 8.15
N ASN A 203 7.37 7.58 6.97
CA ASN A 203 8.59 6.79 6.77
C ASN A 203 9.60 7.60 5.95
N PRO A 204 10.91 7.34 6.07
CA PRO A 204 11.92 7.94 5.18
C PRO A 204 11.63 7.62 3.72
N TYR A 205 11.85 8.57 2.82
CA TYR A 205 11.61 8.41 1.38
C TYR A 205 12.42 7.27 0.74
N ASP A 206 13.61 7.00 1.24
CA ASP A 206 14.53 5.95 0.77
C ASP A 206 14.33 4.59 1.46
N SER A 207 13.34 4.47 2.33
CA SER A 207 13.03 3.21 3.01
C SER A 207 12.26 2.25 2.07
N PRO A 208 12.74 1.01 1.89
CA PRO A 208 12.21 0.10 0.88
C PRO A 208 10.90 -0.55 1.31
N ASN A 209 9.87 -0.44 0.46
CA ASN A 209 8.56 -1.04 0.63
C ASN A 209 7.84 -0.60 1.92
N THR A 210 7.99 0.67 2.26
CA THR A 210 7.29 1.28 3.39
C THR A 210 6.06 2.05 2.91
N ASP A 211 5.22 1.33 2.15
CA ASP A 211 3.91 1.80 1.70
C ASP A 211 3.11 2.33 2.92
N GLY A 212 2.28 3.34 2.70
CA GLY A 212 1.56 4.00 3.79
C GLY A 212 0.39 3.17 4.32
N ILE A 213 -0.64 3.00 3.49
CA ILE A 213 -1.84 2.22 3.84
C ILE A 213 -2.15 1.27 2.68
N ASP A 214 -2.01 -0.04 2.91
CA ASP A 214 -2.25 -1.08 1.93
C ASP A 214 -3.55 -1.83 2.23
N ILE A 215 -4.64 -1.42 1.59
CA ILE A 215 -5.96 -2.02 1.76
C ILE A 215 -6.05 -3.24 0.85
N GLU A 216 -5.84 -4.44 1.40
CA GLU A 216 -5.79 -5.67 0.63
C GLU A 216 -7.01 -6.57 0.87
N MET A 217 -7.81 -6.82 -0.19
CA MET A 217 -8.98 -7.71 -0.14
C MET A 217 -10.01 -7.34 0.96
N CYS A 218 -10.09 -6.07 1.33
CA CYS A 218 -11.04 -5.57 2.32
C CYS A 218 -12.32 -5.07 1.67
N GLN A 219 -13.39 -4.95 2.47
CA GLN A 219 -14.68 -4.43 2.04
C GLN A 219 -15.25 -3.44 3.07
N GLY A 220 -15.79 -2.31 2.58
CA GLY A 220 -16.35 -1.28 3.46
C GLY A 220 -15.27 -0.56 4.28
N VAL A 221 -14.24 -0.01 3.62
CA VAL A 221 -13.15 0.72 4.28
C VAL A 221 -13.28 2.20 4.03
N THR A 222 -13.13 3.00 5.08
CA THR A 222 -13.00 4.44 4.99
C THR A 222 -11.64 4.88 5.51
N VAL A 223 -10.91 5.62 4.67
CA VAL A 223 -9.68 6.34 5.05
C VAL A 223 -9.96 7.83 4.94
N LYS A 224 -9.87 8.55 6.05
CA LYS A 224 -10.29 9.94 6.12
C LYS A 224 -9.31 10.83 6.89
N GLY A 225 -9.00 12.00 6.36
CA GLY A 225 -8.21 13.03 7.05
C GLY A 225 -6.78 12.59 7.38
N CYS A 226 -6.28 11.53 6.76
CA CYS A 226 -4.95 11.01 7.03
C CYS A 226 -3.85 11.81 6.31
N THR A 227 -2.68 11.86 6.93
CA THR A 227 -1.46 12.42 6.30
C THR A 227 -0.47 11.26 6.12
N VAL A 228 -0.03 11.04 4.89
CA VAL A 228 0.88 9.95 4.50
C VAL A 228 2.12 10.53 3.82
N ASP A 229 3.30 10.27 4.39
CA ASP A 229 4.61 10.72 3.90
C ASP A 229 5.57 9.51 3.94
N VAL A 230 5.82 8.88 2.78
CA VAL A 230 6.43 7.55 2.76
C VAL A 230 7.36 7.33 1.55
N GLY A 231 8.12 6.25 1.59
CA GLY A 231 9.12 5.89 0.57
C GLY A 231 8.62 4.94 -0.53
N ASP A 232 7.34 4.55 -0.53
CA ASP A 232 6.72 3.70 -1.55
C ASP A 232 5.28 4.19 -1.82
N ASP A 233 4.31 3.32 -2.14
CA ASP A 233 2.93 3.74 -2.45
C ASP A 233 2.25 4.43 -1.23
N GLY A 234 1.52 5.52 -1.45
CA GLY A 234 0.86 6.29 -0.38
C GLY A 234 -0.34 5.56 0.21
N ILE A 235 -1.47 5.54 -0.51
CA ILE A 235 -2.65 4.75 -0.15
C ILE A 235 -2.92 3.79 -1.30
N ALA A 236 -2.77 2.48 -1.04
CA ALA A 236 -2.88 1.45 -2.05
C ALA A 236 -4.07 0.51 -1.81
N VAL A 237 -4.72 0.11 -2.89
CA VAL A 237 -5.77 -0.93 -2.90
C VAL A 237 -5.27 -2.12 -3.68
N LYS A 238 -5.23 -3.28 -3.04
CA LYS A 238 -4.66 -4.52 -3.56
C LYS A 238 -5.63 -5.69 -3.39
N SER A 239 -5.46 -6.76 -4.17
CA SER A 239 -6.34 -7.94 -4.09
C SER A 239 -5.64 -9.26 -4.38
N GLY A 240 -4.42 -9.40 -3.86
CA GLY A 240 -3.67 -10.65 -3.91
C GLY A 240 -2.94 -10.91 -5.22
N SER A 241 -2.07 -11.90 -5.20
CA SER A 241 -1.18 -12.28 -6.30
C SER A 241 -1.06 -13.80 -6.44
N GLY A 242 -1.23 -14.30 -7.69
CA GLY A 242 -1.04 -15.70 -8.03
C GLY A 242 -2.25 -16.63 -7.73
N ALA A 243 -2.05 -17.92 -7.98
CA ALA A 243 -3.13 -18.91 -7.92
C ALA A 243 -3.70 -19.10 -6.51
N LEU A 244 -2.85 -19.18 -5.50
CA LEU A 244 -3.28 -19.31 -4.10
C LEU A 244 -4.09 -18.11 -3.64
N ALA A 245 -3.75 -16.91 -4.10
CA ALA A 245 -4.51 -15.73 -3.78
C ALA A 245 -5.91 -15.75 -4.42
N ARG A 246 -6.03 -16.24 -5.65
CA ARG A 246 -7.35 -16.41 -6.31
C ARG A 246 -8.22 -17.44 -5.61
N GLU A 247 -7.63 -18.51 -5.10
CA GLU A 247 -8.36 -19.54 -4.35
C GLU A 247 -8.86 -19.06 -2.98
N LYS A 248 -8.03 -18.32 -2.25
CA LYS A 248 -8.25 -17.98 -0.84
C LYS A 248 -8.67 -16.54 -0.59
N GLY A 249 -8.52 -15.68 -1.59
CA GLY A 249 -8.79 -14.26 -1.48
C GLY A 249 -10.18 -13.86 -1.95
N ARG A 250 -10.39 -12.55 -1.95
CA ARG A 250 -11.64 -11.93 -2.42
C ARG A 250 -11.39 -10.57 -3.05
N VAL A 251 -12.40 -10.02 -3.72
CA VAL A 251 -12.35 -8.67 -4.28
C VAL A 251 -12.15 -7.61 -3.18
N ALA A 252 -11.30 -6.63 -3.42
CA ALA A 252 -11.26 -5.40 -2.64
C ALA A 252 -12.35 -4.45 -3.15
N LYS A 253 -13.29 -4.02 -2.30
CA LYS A 253 -14.41 -3.19 -2.76
C LYS A 253 -15.01 -2.29 -1.70
N ASP A 254 -15.82 -1.33 -2.18
CA ASP A 254 -16.55 -0.39 -1.34
C ASP A 254 -15.59 0.40 -0.43
N ILE A 255 -14.58 1.05 -1.04
CA ILE A 255 -13.53 1.79 -0.33
C ILE A 255 -13.68 3.28 -0.61
N LEU A 256 -13.73 4.07 0.46
CA LEU A 256 -13.75 5.53 0.42
C LEU A 256 -12.44 6.09 0.98
N ILE A 257 -11.79 6.96 0.20
CA ILE A 257 -10.61 7.73 0.61
C ILE A 257 -10.96 9.21 0.45
N GLU A 258 -11.00 9.95 1.55
CA GLU A 258 -11.40 11.36 1.52
C GLU A 258 -10.56 12.26 2.44
N ASP A 259 -10.41 13.53 2.10
CA ASP A 259 -9.73 14.55 2.89
C ASP A 259 -8.27 14.17 3.27
N CYS A 260 -7.61 13.31 2.49
CA CYS A 260 -6.26 12.84 2.78
C CYS A 260 -5.18 13.69 2.12
N LYS A 261 -4.00 13.75 2.77
CA LYS A 261 -2.78 14.33 2.21
C LYS A 261 -1.74 13.26 2.01
N VAL A 262 -1.19 13.16 0.80
CA VAL A 262 -0.08 12.25 0.50
C VAL A 262 1.12 13.08 0.03
N LEU A 263 2.23 12.90 0.73
CA LEU A 263 3.47 13.64 0.53
C LEU A 263 4.58 12.64 0.20
N SER A 264 5.35 12.88 -0.86
CA SER A 264 6.55 12.09 -1.19
C SER A 264 6.32 10.57 -1.31
N ALA A 265 5.37 10.10 -2.09
CA ALA A 265 5.11 8.67 -2.30
C ALA A 265 5.31 8.27 -3.77
N HIS A 266 5.43 6.96 -4.07
CA HIS A 266 5.44 6.46 -5.44
C HIS A 266 4.08 6.61 -6.16
N GLY A 267 3.01 6.86 -5.41
CA GLY A 267 1.69 7.20 -5.92
C GLY A 267 0.79 7.71 -4.80
N GLY A 268 -0.03 8.73 -5.07
CA GLY A 268 -0.98 9.26 -4.09
C GLY A 268 -2.09 8.25 -3.80
N LEU A 269 -2.89 7.95 -4.81
CA LEU A 269 -3.77 6.78 -4.85
C LEU A 269 -3.16 5.72 -5.75
N VAL A 270 -3.09 4.49 -5.28
CA VAL A 270 -2.58 3.36 -6.06
C VAL A 270 -3.60 2.21 -6.09
N VAL A 271 -3.79 1.58 -7.26
CA VAL A 271 -4.49 0.30 -7.40
C VAL A 271 -3.50 -0.71 -7.97
N GLY A 272 -3.25 -1.77 -7.20
CA GLY A 272 -2.31 -2.83 -7.59
C GLY A 272 -0.90 -2.63 -6.99
N SER A 273 0.11 -3.41 -7.49
CA SER A 273 0.05 -4.34 -8.66
C SER A 273 -0.57 -5.72 -8.36
N GLU A 274 -0.86 -6.02 -7.11
CA GLU A 274 -1.53 -7.25 -6.68
C GLU A 274 -3.04 -7.12 -6.97
N THR A 275 -3.52 -7.70 -8.11
CA THR A 275 -4.90 -7.49 -8.60
C THR A 275 -5.67 -8.79 -8.85
N ALA A 276 -5.16 -9.93 -8.38
CA ALA A 276 -5.64 -11.26 -8.77
C ALA A 276 -7.13 -11.51 -8.51
N ASN A 277 -7.70 -10.91 -7.46
CA ASN A 277 -9.14 -11.05 -7.12
C ASN A 277 -10.00 -9.86 -7.59
N GLY A 278 -9.38 -8.85 -8.22
CA GLY A 278 -10.07 -7.66 -8.69
C GLY A 278 -10.29 -6.57 -7.63
N VAL A 279 -10.63 -5.39 -8.13
CA VAL A 279 -10.92 -4.18 -7.34
C VAL A 279 -12.19 -3.54 -7.88
N ASP A 280 -13.13 -3.19 -7.01
CA ASP A 280 -14.46 -2.71 -7.42
C ASP A 280 -14.95 -1.59 -6.49
N ASN A 281 -15.56 -0.55 -7.06
CA ASN A 281 -16.21 0.53 -6.32
C ASN A 281 -15.29 1.25 -5.31
N ILE A 282 -14.31 1.97 -5.85
CA ILE A 282 -13.38 2.80 -5.09
C ILE A 282 -13.74 4.28 -5.33
N THR A 283 -13.91 5.04 -4.29
CA THR A 283 -14.13 6.49 -4.35
C THR A 283 -12.98 7.22 -3.66
N VAL A 284 -12.37 8.16 -4.37
CA VAL A 284 -11.31 9.03 -3.84
C VAL A 284 -11.68 10.47 -4.11
N LYS A 285 -11.73 11.29 -3.08
CA LYS A 285 -12.14 12.69 -3.25
C LYS A 285 -11.50 13.63 -2.24
N ASP A 286 -11.46 14.90 -2.62
CA ASP A 286 -11.08 15.99 -1.73
C ASP A 286 -9.66 15.80 -1.12
N CYS A 287 -8.73 15.19 -1.88
CA CYS A 287 -7.37 14.90 -1.41
C CYS A 287 -6.33 15.86 -1.99
N PHE A 288 -5.19 15.91 -1.35
CA PHE A 288 -4.03 16.68 -1.77
C PHE A 288 -2.80 15.78 -1.89
N PHE A 289 -2.17 15.76 -3.07
CA PHE A 289 -0.93 15.02 -3.33
C PHE A 289 0.19 15.99 -3.68
N ASP A 290 1.32 15.92 -2.97
CA ASP A 290 2.46 16.79 -3.17
C ASP A 290 3.75 15.97 -3.27
N GLY A 291 4.53 16.23 -4.33
CA GLY A 291 5.81 15.55 -4.52
C GLY A 291 5.74 14.05 -4.78
N THR A 292 4.55 13.50 -5.02
CA THR A 292 4.42 12.07 -5.34
C THR A 292 4.91 11.80 -6.77
N ASP A 293 5.45 10.60 -7.02
CA ASP A 293 5.82 10.24 -8.39
C ASP A 293 4.58 10.22 -9.30
N ARG A 294 3.51 9.56 -8.88
CA ARG A 294 2.22 9.53 -9.60
C ARG A 294 1.10 10.02 -8.70
N GLY A 295 0.14 10.68 -9.29
CA GLY A 295 -1.07 11.12 -8.57
C GLY A 295 -2.03 9.95 -8.38
N VAL A 296 -2.80 9.66 -9.44
CA VAL A 296 -3.68 8.48 -9.53
C VAL A 296 -2.96 7.41 -10.34
N ARG A 297 -2.73 6.26 -9.74
CA ARG A 297 -1.94 5.18 -10.31
C ARG A 297 -2.69 3.86 -10.31
N ILE A 298 -2.94 3.29 -11.49
CA ILE A 298 -3.45 1.93 -11.65
C ILE A 298 -2.38 1.11 -12.36
N LYS A 299 -1.87 0.06 -11.72
CA LYS A 299 -0.74 -0.72 -12.22
C LYS A 299 -1.01 -2.22 -12.13
N THR A 300 -0.94 -2.90 -13.30
CA THR A 300 -1.10 -4.34 -13.41
C THR A 300 -0.34 -4.86 -14.64
N ARG A 301 -0.43 -6.14 -14.93
CA ARG A 301 0.12 -6.77 -16.15
C ARG A 301 -0.46 -8.15 -16.40
N ARG A 302 -0.21 -8.71 -17.57
CA ARG A 302 -0.47 -10.14 -17.81
C ARG A 302 0.15 -11.00 -16.72
N GLY A 303 -0.52 -12.05 -16.31
CA GLY A 303 -0.13 -12.90 -15.18
C GLY A 303 -0.67 -12.48 -13.82
N ARG A 304 -1.16 -11.24 -13.68
CA ARG A 304 -1.82 -10.78 -12.45
C ARG A 304 -3.30 -11.15 -12.42
N GLY A 305 -4.01 -11.00 -13.54
CA GLY A 305 -5.46 -11.22 -13.63
C GLY A 305 -6.27 -10.17 -12.88
N GLY A 306 -7.54 -10.49 -12.64
CA GLY A 306 -8.49 -9.66 -11.92
C GLY A 306 -9.17 -8.58 -12.76
N LYS A 307 -10.31 -8.10 -12.26
CA LYS A 307 -11.09 -7.00 -12.87
C LYS A 307 -11.01 -5.77 -11.98
N ILE A 308 -10.47 -4.69 -12.52
CA ILE A 308 -10.37 -3.39 -11.86
C ILE A 308 -11.44 -2.50 -12.47
N ARG A 309 -12.43 -2.08 -11.68
CA ARG A 309 -13.55 -1.29 -12.19
C ARG A 309 -14.20 -0.41 -11.13
N GLY A 310 -14.96 0.60 -11.59
CA GLY A 310 -15.69 1.48 -10.71
C GLY A 310 -14.77 2.37 -9.86
N ILE A 311 -13.68 2.88 -10.47
CA ILE A 311 -12.73 3.78 -9.81
C ILE A 311 -13.18 5.22 -10.05
N ASN A 312 -13.61 5.91 -9.00
CA ASN A 312 -14.11 7.28 -9.06
C ASN A 312 -13.19 8.22 -8.29
N VAL A 313 -12.53 9.13 -9.01
CA VAL A 313 -11.61 10.11 -8.45
C VAL A 313 -12.15 11.51 -8.72
N SER A 314 -12.27 12.34 -7.69
CA SER A 314 -12.81 13.69 -7.86
C SER A 314 -12.18 14.71 -6.92
N ASN A 315 -12.06 15.95 -7.42
CA ASN A 315 -11.62 17.11 -6.64
C ASN A 315 -10.26 16.86 -5.94
N ILE A 316 -9.25 16.46 -6.71
CA ILE A 316 -7.89 16.25 -6.20
C ILE A 316 -7.01 17.40 -6.61
N THR A 317 -6.30 17.99 -5.65
CA THR A 317 -5.24 18.96 -5.92
C THR A 317 -3.89 18.26 -5.88
N MET A 318 -3.05 18.52 -6.89
CA MET A 318 -1.70 17.94 -6.97
C MET A 318 -0.67 19.03 -7.24
N ASP A 319 0.48 18.93 -6.58
CA ASP A 319 1.64 19.77 -6.88
C ASP A 319 2.91 18.93 -7.01
N ASN A 320 3.78 19.32 -7.93
CA ASN A 320 5.12 18.74 -8.08
C ASN A 320 5.12 17.19 -8.28
N VAL A 321 4.11 16.65 -8.93
CA VAL A 321 4.03 15.20 -9.26
C VAL A 321 4.74 14.93 -10.59
N ILE A 322 5.31 13.72 -10.77
CA ILE A 322 5.93 13.33 -12.05
C ILE A 322 4.85 13.16 -13.12
N CYS A 323 3.79 12.40 -12.82
CA CYS A 323 2.68 12.11 -13.72
C CYS A 323 1.36 12.04 -12.94
N PRO A 324 0.42 12.98 -13.12
CA PRO A 324 -0.85 13.01 -12.39
C PRO A 324 -1.72 11.76 -12.56
N ILE A 325 -1.74 11.18 -13.78
CA ILE A 325 -2.58 10.03 -14.11
C ILE A 325 -1.73 8.96 -14.78
N SER A 326 -1.62 7.79 -14.15
CA SER A 326 -0.96 6.62 -14.73
C SER A 326 -1.85 5.40 -14.65
N ILE A 327 -2.20 4.81 -15.81
CA ILE A 327 -2.92 3.53 -15.91
C ILE A 327 -2.07 2.61 -16.81
N ASN A 328 -1.41 1.61 -16.20
CA ASN A 328 -0.35 0.84 -16.83
C ASN A 328 -0.61 -0.67 -16.73
N MET A 329 -0.85 -1.33 -17.87
CA MET A 329 -1.00 -2.78 -17.97
C MET A 329 0.29 -3.50 -18.39
N TYR A 330 1.44 -2.83 -18.34
CA TYR A 330 2.79 -3.37 -18.62
C TYR A 330 3.73 -3.14 -17.42
N TYR A 331 3.18 -3.11 -16.21
CA TYR A 331 3.95 -2.77 -15.01
C TYR A 331 5.07 -3.76 -14.73
N ARG A 332 6.31 -3.25 -14.64
CA ARG A 332 7.52 -4.03 -14.41
C ARG A 332 7.72 -4.28 -12.90
N CYS A 333 7.16 -5.36 -12.38
CA CYS A 333 7.41 -5.81 -11.02
C CYS A 333 7.55 -7.33 -10.97
N GLY A 334 8.49 -7.81 -10.19
CA GLY A 334 8.89 -9.21 -10.16
C GLY A 334 9.72 -9.59 -11.41
N ASP A 335 9.87 -10.88 -11.65
CA ASP A 335 10.58 -11.43 -12.82
C ASP A 335 9.63 -12.32 -13.63
N PRO A 336 8.63 -11.72 -14.30
CA PRO A 336 7.67 -12.49 -15.10
C PRO A 336 8.28 -12.92 -16.42
N ASP A 337 7.67 -13.94 -17.03
CA ASP A 337 7.93 -14.35 -18.40
C ASP A 337 7.90 -13.12 -19.33
N PRO A 338 8.87 -12.94 -20.23
CA PRO A 338 8.92 -11.86 -21.22
C PRO A 338 7.61 -11.67 -22.01
N ILE A 339 6.82 -12.74 -22.20
CA ILE A 339 5.51 -12.69 -22.87
C ILE A 339 4.55 -11.72 -22.17
N ALA A 340 4.70 -11.50 -20.88
CA ALA A 340 3.88 -10.55 -20.12
C ALA A 340 4.00 -9.10 -20.63
N PHE A 341 5.09 -8.81 -21.34
CA PHE A 341 5.38 -7.48 -21.90
C PHE A 341 5.34 -7.43 -23.42
N SER A 342 4.82 -8.48 -24.08
CA SER A 342 4.65 -8.48 -25.53
C SER A 342 3.70 -7.36 -25.98
N LEU A 343 4.08 -6.64 -27.03
CA LEU A 343 3.21 -5.64 -27.69
C LEU A 343 2.22 -6.29 -28.64
N GLU A 344 2.43 -7.56 -28.99
CA GLU A 344 1.51 -8.34 -29.80
C GLU A 344 0.38 -8.90 -28.93
N SER A 345 -0.82 -9.00 -29.52
CA SER A 345 -1.99 -9.59 -28.86
C SER A 345 -1.72 -11.02 -28.40
N GLN A 346 -2.09 -11.33 -27.17
CA GLN A 346 -1.95 -12.65 -26.57
C GLN A 346 -3.33 -13.29 -26.33
N PRO A 347 -3.42 -14.63 -26.23
CA PRO A 347 -4.67 -15.27 -25.87
C PRO A 347 -5.18 -14.79 -24.49
N ILE A 348 -6.45 -14.42 -24.43
CA ILE A 348 -7.12 -14.03 -23.18
C ILE A 348 -7.31 -15.27 -22.30
N ASN A 349 -6.98 -15.15 -21.03
CA ASN A 349 -7.19 -16.18 -20.02
C ASN A 349 -7.43 -15.53 -18.63
N ASP A 350 -7.61 -16.35 -17.58
CA ASP A 350 -7.88 -15.89 -16.22
C ASP A 350 -6.78 -15.02 -15.61
N LEU A 351 -5.60 -14.98 -16.23
CA LEU A 351 -4.46 -14.17 -15.83
C LEU A 351 -4.33 -12.87 -16.64
N THR A 352 -5.22 -12.65 -17.58
CA THR A 352 -5.33 -11.39 -18.32
C THR A 352 -6.13 -10.40 -17.48
N PRO A 353 -5.54 -9.29 -17.00
CA PRO A 353 -6.28 -8.30 -16.24
C PRO A 353 -7.25 -7.51 -17.13
N GLU A 354 -8.34 -7.04 -16.54
CA GLU A 354 -9.30 -6.15 -17.19
C GLU A 354 -9.39 -4.83 -16.40
N ILE A 355 -9.37 -3.69 -17.10
CA ILE A 355 -9.60 -2.37 -16.48
C ILE A 355 -10.76 -1.69 -17.20
N SER A 356 -11.76 -1.25 -16.43
CA SER A 356 -12.91 -0.51 -16.98
C SER A 356 -13.51 0.47 -15.96
N ASP A 357 -14.34 1.37 -16.45
CA ASP A 357 -15.16 2.27 -15.64
C ASP A 357 -14.33 3.09 -14.65
N VAL A 358 -13.37 3.86 -15.19
CA VAL A 358 -12.52 4.79 -14.44
C VAL A 358 -12.98 6.21 -14.73
N SER A 359 -13.41 6.92 -13.70
CA SER A 359 -13.84 8.33 -13.80
C SER A 359 -12.90 9.21 -12.98
N ILE A 360 -12.29 10.19 -13.65
CA ILE A 360 -11.37 11.16 -13.04
C ILE A 360 -11.90 12.56 -13.35
N SER A 361 -12.25 13.32 -12.32
CA SER A 361 -12.83 14.66 -12.52
C SER A 361 -12.27 15.70 -11.54
N GLY A 362 -12.25 16.97 -12.00
CA GLY A 362 -11.92 18.09 -11.13
C GLY A 362 -10.48 18.06 -10.61
N LEU A 363 -9.53 17.51 -11.36
CA LEU A 363 -8.11 17.59 -11.00
C LEU A 363 -7.58 19.01 -11.18
N LYS A 364 -6.88 19.52 -10.18
CA LYS A 364 -6.10 20.76 -10.24
C LYS A 364 -4.64 20.42 -10.02
N VAL A 365 -3.86 20.43 -11.08
CA VAL A 365 -2.46 20.03 -11.06
C VAL A 365 -1.56 21.21 -11.39
N THR A 366 -0.59 21.46 -10.53
CA THR A 366 0.49 22.42 -10.76
C THR A 366 1.83 21.71 -10.79
N ASN A 367 2.74 22.18 -11.62
CA ASN A 367 4.12 21.69 -11.71
C ASN A 367 4.25 20.18 -11.99
N ALA A 368 3.40 19.60 -12.85
CA ALA A 368 3.61 18.22 -13.28
C ALA A 368 4.94 18.11 -14.04
N ARG A 369 5.85 17.22 -13.57
CA ARG A 369 7.27 17.27 -13.94
C ARG A 369 7.59 16.59 -15.27
N ALA A 370 6.84 15.56 -15.66
CA ALA A 370 7.11 14.82 -16.89
C ALA A 370 5.93 14.82 -17.87
N SER A 371 4.76 14.31 -17.51
CA SER A 371 3.63 14.10 -18.39
C SER A 371 2.31 14.33 -17.68
N ALA A 372 1.26 14.72 -18.42
CA ALA A 372 -0.09 14.83 -17.89
C ALA A 372 -0.74 13.47 -17.63
N SER A 373 -0.49 12.49 -18.49
CA SER A 373 -0.92 11.11 -18.23
C SER A 373 -0.14 10.08 -19.05
N PHE A 374 -0.22 8.83 -18.58
CA PHE A 374 0.29 7.64 -19.24
C PHE A 374 -0.75 6.53 -19.09
N ILE A 375 -1.57 6.30 -20.14
CA ILE A 375 -2.66 5.33 -20.12
C ILE A 375 -2.38 4.28 -21.17
N VAL A 376 -2.03 3.05 -20.77
CA VAL A 376 -1.59 1.99 -21.66
C VAL A 376 -2.26 0.67 -21.31
N GLY A 377 -3.15 0.24 -22.21
CA GLY A 377 -3.85 -1.03 -22.17
C GLY A 377 -3.14 -2.13 -22.96
N LEU A 378 -3.59 -3.37 -22.81
CA LEU A 378 -3.16 -4.51 -23.60
C LEU A 378 -3.92 -4.56 -24.94
N PRO A 379 -3.29 -4.98 -26.05
CA PRO A 379 -4.00 -5.05 -27.33
C PRO A 379 -5.16 -6.05 -27.34
N GLU A 380 -5.08 -7.15 -26.58
CA GLU A 380 -6.16 -8.13 -26.42
C GLU A 380 -7.20 -7.74 -25.37
N ALA A 381 -6.84 -6.85 -24.43
CA ALA A 381 -7.70 -6.38 -23.33
C ALA A 381 -7.54 -4.86 -23.17
N PRO A 382 -8.06 -4.06 -24.12
CA PRO A 382 -8.00 -2.61 -24.01
C PRO A 382 -8.70 -2.11 -22.75
N ILE A 383 -8.19 -1.01 -22.19
CA ILE A 383 -8.85 -0.32 -21.07
C ILE A 383 -10.14 0.31 -21.61
N LYS A 384 -11.26 0.14 -20.88
CA LYS A 384 -12.58 0.57 -21.35
C LYS A 384 -13.20 1.64 -20.47
N ASN A 385 -13.97 2.52 -21.08
CA ASN A 385 -14.80 3.53 -20.41
C ASN A 385 -14.02 4.33 -19.36
N VAL A 386 -12.89 4.96 -19.80
CA VAL A 386 -12.16 5.93 -18.97
C VAL A 386 -12.65 7.33 -19.30
N LYS A 387 -12.96 8.12 -18.28
CA LYS A 387 -13.39 9.52 -18.42
C LYS A 387 -12.45 10.42 -17.66
N ILE A 388 -12.00 11.50 -18.31
CA ILE A 388 -11.20 12.58 -17.72
C ILE A 388 -11.95 13.90 -17.98
N GLU A 389 -12.53 14.47 -16.94
CA GLU A 389 -13.45 15.59 -17.07
C GLU A 389 -13.08 16.74 -16.12
N ASP A 390 -13.28 17.98 -16.56
CA ASP A 390 -13.15 19.18 -15.73
C ASP A 390 -11.78 19.32 -15.05
N CYS A 391 -10.71 18.94 -15.74
CA CYS A 391 -9.35 18.95 -15.19
C CYS A 391 -8.53 20.14 -15.71
N ASP A 392 -7.64 20.66 -14.87
CA ASP A 392 -6.64 21.68 -15.24
C ASP A 392 -5.25 21.14 -14.84
N ILE A 393 -4.46 20.75 -15.83
CA ILE A 393 -3.16 20.11 -15.64
C ILE A 393 -2.07 21.01 -16.19
N GLN A 394 -1.29 21.62 -15.30
CA GLN A 394 -0.18 22.49 -15.63
C GLN A 394 1.14 21.74 -15.47
N LEU A 395 1.82 21.50 -16.59
CA LEU A 395 3.17 20.94 -16.57
C LEU A 395 4.18 22.04 -16.24
N SER A 396 5.24 21.62 -15.57
CA SER A 396 6.40 22.48 -15.30
C SER A 396 7.06 22.94 -16.60
N ASP A 397 7.51 24.20 -16.66
CA ASP A 397 8.30 24.71 -17.78
C ASP A 397 9.68 24.07 -17.88
N LYS A 398 10.17 23.52 -16.77
CA LYS A 398 11.43 22.77 -16.74
C LYS A 398 11.17 21.30 -17.05
N VAL A 399 11.71 20.83 -18.17
CA VAL A 399 11.76 19.40 -18.48
C VAL A 399 12.90 18.80 -17.66
N GLU A 400 12.59 17.88 -16.78
CA GLU A 400 13.60 17.08 -16.09
C GLU A 400 13.90 15.85 -16.95
N GLU A 401 15.10 15.83 -17.56
CA GLU A 401 15.55 14.70 -18.36
C GLU A 401 15.70 13.43 -17.49
N GLY A 402 15.28 12.29 -18.03
CA GLY A 402 15.47 10.97 -17.39
C GLY A 402 14.46 10.59 -16.29
N LEU A 403 13.41 11.41 -16.05
CA LEU A 403 12.34 11.01 -15.14
C LEU A 403 11.56 9.81 -15.69
N GLU A 404 11.44 8.77 -14.91
CA GLU A 404 10.63 7.59 -15.24
C GLU A 404 9.14 7.90 -15.01
N ILE A 405 8.39 8.15 -16.11
CA ILE A 405 6.94 8.44 -16.05
C ILE A 405 6.21 7.28 -15.37
N GLU A 406 6.56 6.03 -15.69
CA GLU A 406 6.02 4.84 -15.03
C GLU A 406 6.98 3.66 -15.18
N MET A 407 6.98 2.74 -14.23
CA MET A 407 7.71 1.48 -14.28
C MET A 407 7.05 0.55 -15.30
N CYS A 408 7.37 0.74 -16.57
CA CYS A 408 6.79 0.02 -17.69
C CYS A 408 7.86 -0.75 -18.46
N ARG A 409 7.51 -1.90 -19.03
CA ARG A 409 8.40 -2.65 -19.91
C ARG A 409 7.70 -2.91 -21.25
N GLY A 410 8.47 -2.81 -22.34
CA GLY A 410 7.97 -3.04 -23.70
C GLY A 410 7.41 -1.79 -24.38
N ILE A 411 6.94 -0.80 -23.66
CA ILE A 411 6.45 0.47 -24.20
C ILE A 411 7.58 1.49 -24.19
N VAL A 412 7.85 2.11 -25.34
CA VAL A 412 8.80 3.21 -25.43
C VAL A 412 8.16 4.45 -24.80
N MET A 413 8.76 4.95 -23.74
CA MET A 413 8.43 6.24 -23.17
C MET A 413 9.07 7.29 -24.07
N ASN A 414 8.25 8.03 -24.82
CA ASN A 414 8.70 9.16 -25.60
C ASN A 414 8.51 10.46 -24.83
N ASP A 415 9.03 11.56 -25.35
CA ASP A 415 8.97 12.88 -24.73
C ASP A 415 7.56 13.52 -24.77
N TYR A 416 6.52 12.73 -25.06
CA TYR A 416 5.17 13.27 -25.13
C TYR A 416 4.64 13.62 -23.74
N ARG A 417 4.37 14.88 -23.53
CA ARG A 417 4.04 15.46 -22.21
C ARG A 417 2.53 15.58 -21.94
N GLY A 418 1.69 15.46 -22.97
CA GLY A 418 0.23 15.56 -22.82
C GLY A 418 -0.43 14.28 -22.27
N ILE A 419 -1.71 14.13 -22.54
CA ILE A 419 -2.48 12.91 -22.24
C ILE A 419 -2.17 11.87 -23.31
N ARG A 420 -1.40 10.84 -22.96
CA ARG A 420 -1.03 9.74 -23.85
C ARG A 420 -1.90 8.52 -23.59
N VAL A 421 -2.50 8.01 -24.68
CA VAL A 421 -3.44 6.88 -24.64
C VAL A 421 -3.04 5.83 -25.66
N ILE A 422 -2.81 4.59 -25.21
CA ILE A 422 -2.48 3.43 -26.07
C ILE A 422 -3.41 2.28 -25.72
N ASN A 423 -4.02 1.64 -26.71
CA ASN A 423 -4.95 0.52 -26.52
C ASN A 423 -6.00 0.79 -25.42
N SER A 424 -6.67 1.95 -25.47
CA SER A 424 -7.59 2.36 -24.42
C SER A 424 -8.71 3.24 -24.94
N GLU A 425 -9.92 3.08 -24.42
CA GLU A 425 -11.08 3.93 -24.70
C GLU A 425 -11.14 5.04 -23.65
N VAL A 426 -10.68 6.24 -24.03
CA VAL A 426 -10.61 7.41 -23.13
C VAL A 426 -11.42 8.56 -23.70
N GLU A 427 -12.36 9.06 -22.92
CA GLU A 427 -13.09 10.28 -23.21
C GLU A 427 -12.50 11.44 -22.38
N VAL A 428 -12.06 12.51 -23.06
CA VAL A 428 -11.53 13.72 -22.42
C VAL A 428 -12.48 14.87 -22.68
N LYS A 429 -13.04 15.46 -21.62
CA LYS A 429 -13.98 16.59 -21.72
C LYS A 429 -13.54 17.74 -20.81
N ASN A 430 -13.75 18.97 -21.29
CA ASN A 430 -13.54 20.19 -20.52
C ASN A 430 -12.22 20.20 -19.72
N THR A 431 -11.15 19.62 -20.31
CA THR A 431 -9.85 19.41 -19.66
C THR A 431 -8.78 20.21 -20.38
N ARG A 432 -7.98 20.96 -19.63
CA ARG A 432 -6.85 21.72 -20.16
C ARG A 432 -5.52 21.09 -19.78
N VAL A 433 -4.62 21.05 -20.72
CA VAL A 433 -3.20 20.74 -20.54
C VAL A 433 -2.39 21.79 -21.26
N ASN A 434 -1.36 22.35 -20.63
CA ASN A 434 -0.56 23.44 -21.20
C ASN A 434 0.52 22.97 -22.21
N VAL A 435 0.19 21.99 -23.05
CA VAL A 435 1.04 21.50 -24.16
C VAL A 435 0.22 21.25 -25.42
N GLU A 436 0.87 21.24 -26.59
CA GLU A 436 0.25 20.99 -27.88
C GLU A 436 0.91 19.81 -28.62
N PRO A 437 0.13 18.84 -29.12
CA PRO A 437 -1.29 18.64 -28.83
C PRO A 437 -1.54 18.16 -27.40
N PRO A 438 -2.69 18.47 -26.77
CA PRO A 438 -2.94 18.09 -25.37
C PRO A 438 -3.22 16.57 -25.19
N VAL A 439 -3.64 15.88 -26.27
CA VAL A 439 -3.99 14.46 -26.27
C VAL A 439 -3.38 13.75 -27.47
N SER A 440 -2.80 12.58 -27.25
CA SER A 440 -2.35 11.63 -28.29
C SER A 440 -2.97 10.26 -28.05
N ILE A 441 -3.57 9.69 -29.08
CA ILE A 441 -4.18 8.36 -29.08
C ILE A 441 -3.46 7.48 -30.10
N GLU A 442 -2.89 6.36 -29.64
CA GLU A 442 -2.11 5.40 -30.42
C GLU A 442 -2.76 3.99 -30.44
#